data_78d54973926c812be17b6c64daef8ed8
#
_entry.id   78d54973926c812be17b6c64daef8ed8
#
_cell.length_a   1.000
_cell.length_b   1.000
_cell.length_c   1.000
_cell.angle_alpha   90.00
_cell.angle_beta   90.00
_cell.angle_gamma   90.00
#
_symmetry.space_group_name_H-M   'P 1'
#
loop_
_entity.id
_entity.type
_entity.pdbx_description
1 polymer ?
#
loop_
_entity_poly.entity_id
_entity_poly.type
_entity_poly.pdbx_seq_one_letter_code
_entity_poly.pdbx_strand_id
1 'polypeptide(L)'
;MLQAVIDGADVVVPAIWKLELVNTLVVAERRKKVAPAKSAVFLRDLQKFTITVDLEGLDWAFSTVLDQARLYQRSAHDASYLELAKRRGLPFATRDQPLEKAAQKLGISPFQP
;
A
#
# COMPACT_ATOMS: atom_id res chain seq x y z
N MET A 1 6.69 -7.29 1.94
CA MET A 1 6.99 -5.86 2.20
C MET A 1 5.71 -5.13 2.56
N LEU A 2 5.78 -4.23 3.52
CA LEU A 2 4.61 -3.50 3.96
C LEU A 2 4.71 -2.03 3.55
N GLN A 3 3.67 -1.56 2.87
CA GLN A 3 3.45 -0.16 2.60
C GLN A 3 2.13 0.23 3.23
N ALA A 4 2.07 1.40 3.85
CA ALA A 4 0.87 1.83 4.53
C ALA A 4 0.78 3.35 4.58
N VAL A 5 -0.43 3.85 4.42
CA VAL A 5 -0.77 5.24 4.71
C VAL A 5 -1.41 5.24 6.09
N ILE A 6 -0.92 6.09 6.98
CA ILE A 6 -1.26 6.05 8.40
C ILE A 6 -2.17 7.21 8.77
N ASP A 7 -3.30 6.90 9.39
CA ASP A 7 -4.24 7.89 9.91
C ASP A 7 -4.43 7.62 11.43
N GLY A 8 -3.56 8.24 12.24
CA GLY A 8 -3.54 7.99 13.67
C GLY A 8 -3.15 6.54 13.96
N ALA A 9 -4.03 5.76 14.59
CA ALA A 9 -3.84 4.33 14.84
C ALA A 9 -4.34 3.45 13.70
N ASP A 10 -4.99 4.04 12.69
CA ASP A 10 -5.62 3.32 11.59
C ASP A 10 -4.72 3.29 10.37
N VAL A 11 -4.98 2.31 9.50
CA VAL A 11 -4.26 2.16 8.23
C VAL A 11 -5.25 2.40 7.09
N VAL A 12 -4.84 3.19 6.10
CA VAL A 12 -5.62 3.42 4.89
C VAL A 12 -4.86 2.83 3.71
N VAL A 13 -5.54 2.07 2.87
CA VAL A 13 -4.91 1.36 1.75
C VAL A 13 -5.66 1.61 0.45
N PRO A 14 -4.95 1.56 -0.70
CA PRO A 14 -5.62 1.63 -2.01
C PRO A 14 -6.54 0.42 -2.23
N ALA A 15 -7.49 0.57 -3.16
CA ALA A 15 -8.49 -0.46 -3.45
C ALA A 15 -7.89 -1.80 -3.86
N ILE A 16 -6.73 -1.79 -4.52
CA ILE A 16 -6.08 -3.01 -4.98
C ILE A 16 -5.39 -3.81 -3.87
N TRP A 17 -5.24 -3.23 -2.68
CA TRP A 17 -4.47 -3.83 -1.59
C TRP A 17 -4.91 -5.25 -1.24
N LYS A 18 -6.22 -5.51 -1.19
CA LYS A 18 -6.72 -6.84 -0.84
C LYS A 18 -6.29 -7.90 -1.84
N LEU A 19 -6.33 -7.56 -3.13
CA LEU A 19 -5.90 -8.49 -4.18
C LEU A 19 -4.40 -8.70 -4.16
N GLU A 20 -3.63 -7.67 -3.87
CA GLU A 20 -2.18 -7.77 -3.72
C GLU A 20 -1.82 -8.70 -2.56
N LEU A 21 -2.52 -8.57 -1.43
CA LEU A 21 -2.31 -9.43 -0.28
C LEU A 21 -2.63 -10.89 -0.61
N VAL A 22 -3.77 -11.13 -1.26
CA VAL A 22 -4.16 -12.49 -1.70
C VAL A 22 -3.08 -13.06 -2.62
N ASN A 23 -2.60 -12.28 -3.57
CA ASN A 23 -1.56 -12.73 -4.49
C ASN A 23 -0.27 -13.08 -3.74
N THR A 24 0.12 -12.29 -2.77
CA THR A 24 1.30 -12.57 -1.94
C THR A 24 1.16 -13.90 -1.20
N LEU A 25 0.00 -14.16 -0.60
CA LEU A 25 -0.25 -15.42 0.10
C LEU A 25 -0.25 -16.62 -0.85
N VAL A 26 -0.92 -16.49 -1.99
CA VAL A 26 -0.99 -17.57 -2.99
C VAL A 26 0.40 -17.93 -3.50
N VAL A 27 1.22 -16.93 -3.83
CA VAL A 27 2.59 -17.18 -4.30
C VAL A 27 3.43 -17.85 -3.21
N ALA A 28 3.33 -17.38 -1.96
CA ALA A 28 4.06 -17.99 -0.85
C ALA A 28 3.65 -19.45 -0.61
N GLU A 29 2.36 -19.76 -0.71
CA GLU A 29 1.85 -21.13 -0.58
C GLU A 29 2.35 -22.00 -1.71
N ARG A 30 2.31 -21.54 -2.96
CA ARG A 30 2.81 -22.28 -4.13
C ARG A 30 4.30 -22.58 -4.01
N ARG A 31 5.07 -21.68 -3.43
CA ARG A 31 6.50 -21.86 -3.19
C ARG A 31 6.79 -22.62 -1.91
N LYS A 32 5.76 -23.11 -1.22
CA LYS A 32 5.86 -23.87 0.03
C LYS A 32 6.59 -23.12 1.15
N LYS A 33 6.51 -21.78 1.13
CA LYS A 33 7.08 -20.95 2.19
C LYS A 33 6.11 -20.74 3.34
N VAL A 34 4.81 -20.88 3.06
CA VAL A 34 3.74 -20.70 4.04
C VAL A 34 2.69 -21.78 3.78
N ALA A 35 2.23 -22.42 4.84
CA ALA A 35 1.13 -23.39 4.75
C ALA A 35 -0.21 -22.63 4.70
N PRO A 36 -1.24 -23.15 3.99
CA PRO A 36 -2.57 -22.52 3.97
C PRO A 36 -3.17 -22.25 5.34
N ALA A 37 -2.90 -23.11 6.31
CA ALA A 37 -3.37 -22.91 7.69
C ALA A 37 -2.77 -21.65 8.32
N LYS A 38 -1.52 -21.33 8.01
CA LYS A 38 -0.87 -20.12 8.50
C LYS A 38 -1.40 -18.86 7.82
N SER A 39 -1.72 -18.95 6.54
CA SER A 39 -2.38 -17.86 5.83
C SER A 39 -3.74 -17.54 6.45
N ALA A 40 -4.50 -18.56 6.82
CA ALA A 40 -5.80 -18.40 7.49
C ALA A 40 -5.65 -17.69 8.84
N VAL A 41 -4.64 -18.06 9.64
CA VAL A 41 -4.35 -17.42 10.91
C VAL A 41 -3.97 -15.94 10.71
N PHE A 42 -3.12 -15.68 9.73
CA PHE A 42 -2.71 -14.31 9.40
C PHE A 42 -3.91 -13.44 9.03
N LEU A 43 -4.79 -13.94 8.15
CA LEU A 43 -5.98 -13.18 7.73
C LEU A 43 -6.94 -12.93 8.90
N ARG A 44 -7.09 -13.90 9.81
CA ARG A 44 -7.88 -13.72 11.00
C ARG A 44 -7.30 -12.65 11.91
N ASP A 45 -5.97 -12.67 12.12
CA ASP A 45 -5.30 -11.71 12.98
C ASP A 45 -5.34 -10.30 12.38
N LEU A 46 -5.31 -10.21 11.05
CA LEU A 46 -5.40 -8.93 10.35
C LEU A 46 -6.70 -8.19 10.65
N GLN A 47 -7.78 -8.91 10.92
CA GLN A 47 -9.08 -8.30 11.26
C GLN A 47 -9.08 -7.55 12.59
N LYS A 48 -8.05 -7.73 13.42
CA LYS A 48 -7.90 -6.98 14.67
C LYS A 48 -7.48 -5.54 14.44
N PHE A 49 -7.02 -5.20 13.25
CA PHE A 49 -6.60 -3.85 12.88
C PHE A 49 -7.70 -3.15 12.11
N THR A 50 -7.81 -1.83 12.31
CA THR A 50 -8.71 -1.02 11.51
C THR A 50 -8.02 -0.67 10.20
N ILE A 51 -8.47 -1.28 9.11
CA ILE A 51 -7.93 -1.05 7.77
C ILE A 51 -9.05 -0.50 6.91
N THR A 52 -8.88 0.73 6.45
CA THR A 52 -9.85 1.39 5.58
C THR A 52 -9.37 1.32 4.15
N VAL A 53 -10.23 0.87 3.25
CA VAL A 53 -9.94 0.82 1.83
C VAL A 53 -10.40 2.12 1.18
N ASP A 54 -9.46 2.80 0.51
CA ASP A 54 -9.77 4.02 -0.23
C ASP A 54 -10.24 3.65 -1.65
N LEU A 55 -11.48 3.98 -1.97
CA LEU A 55 -12.03 3.72 -3.30
C LEU A 55 -11.85 4.91 -4.25
N GLU A 56 -11.70 6.12 -3.70
CA GLU A 56 -11.58 7.35 -4.50
C GLU A 56 -10.34 7.36 -5.39
N GLY A 57 -9.27 6.68 -4.95
CA GLY A 57 -8.02 6.60 -5.72
C GLY A 57 -8.20 6.04 -7.12
N LEU A 58 -9.20 5.19 -7.35
CA LEU A 58 -9.48 4.64 -8.68
C LEU A 58 -9.86 5.73 -9.68
N ASP A 59 -10.46 6.83 -9.23
CA ASP A 59 -10.81 7.96 -10.10
C ASP A 59 -9.56 8.68 -10.64
N TRP A 60 -8.43 8.52 -9.96
CA TRP A 60 -7.16 9.17 -10.31
C TRP A 60 -6.18 8.23 -11.04
N ALA A 61 -6.64 7.00 -11.37
CA ALA A 61 -5.75 5.98 -11.94
C ALA A 61 -5.16 6.43 -13.28
N PHE A 62 -5.97 6.96 -14.18
CA PHE A 62 -5.54 7.34 -15.53
C PHE A 62 -4.91 8.73 -15.61
N SER A 63 -4.84 9.45 -14.52
CA SER A 63 -4.24 10.78 -14.45
C SER A 63 -3.07 10.78 -13.46
N THR A 64 -3.30 11.13 -12.20
CA THR A 64 -2.25 11.29 -11.20
C THR A 64 -1.43 10.02 -10.98
N VAL A 65 -2.08 8.86 -10.85
CA VAL A 65 -1.36 7.59 -10.61
C VAL A 65 -0.46 7.28 -11.80
N LEU A 66 -0.99 7.38 -13.03
CA LEU A 66 -0.22 7.13 -14.24
C LEU A 66 0.99 8.07 -14.33
N ASP A 67 0.78 9.36 -14.09
CA ASP A 67 1.83 10.37 -14.18
C ASP A 67 2.93 10.13 -13.14
N GLN A 68 2.56 9.80 -11.90
CA GLN A 68 3.52 9.53 -10.84
C GLN A 68 4.28 8.22 -11.09
N ALA A 69 3.61 7.19 -11.60
CA ALA A 69 4.28 5.94 -11.96
C ALA A 69 5.35 6.17 -13.01
N ARG A 70 5.06 6.99 -14.04
CA ARG A 70 6.02 7.35 -15.09
C ARG A 70 7.16 8.19 -14.54
N LEU A 71 6.84 9.25 -13.80
CA LEU A 71 7.82 10.21 -13.30
C LEU A 71 8.85 9.55 -12.36
N TYR A 72 8.38 8.70 -11.46
CA TYR A 72 9.23 8.07 -10.47
C TYR A 72 9.66 6.66 -10.82
N GLN A 73 9.27 6.17 -11.99
CA GLN A 73 9.60 4.83 -12.47
C GLN A 73 9.20 3.75 -11.45
N ARG A 74 8.00 3.91 -10.91
CA ARG A 74 7.39 2.95 -9.98
C ARG A 74 6.21 2.27 -10.64
N SER A 75 5.77 1.16 -10.06
CA SER A 75 4.55 0.48 -10.52
C SER A 75 3.31 1.34 -10.27
N ALA A 76 2.24 1.05 -10.97
CA ALA A 76 0.95 1.69 -10.69
C ALA A 76 0.49 1.40 -9.27
N HIS A 77 0.79 0.20 -8.75
CA HIS A 77 0.50 -0.17 -7.38
C HIS A 77 1.22 0.75 -6.40
N ASP A 78 2.54 0.94 -6.56
CA ASP A 78 3.31 1.85 -5.72
C ASP A 78 2.80 3.29 -5.84
N ALA A 79 2.54 3.74 -7.05
CA ALA A 79 2.05 5.10 -7.29
C ALA A 79 0.67 5.33 -6.68
N SER A 80 -0.15 4.28 -6.54
CA SER A 80 -1.46 4.41 -5.90
C SER A 80 -1.34 4.79 -4.42
N TYR A 81 -0.29 4.33 -3.73
CA TYR A 81 -0.01 4.76 -2.36
C TYR A 81 0.42 6.21 -2.30
N LEU A 82 1.26 6.65 -3.24
CA LEU A 82 1.69 8.06 -3.31
C LEU A 82 0.50 8.99 -3.51
N GLU A 83 -0.37 8.65 -4.45
CA GLU A 83 -1.58 9.42 -4.71
C GLU A 83 -2.46 9.51 -3.46
N LEU A 84 -2.71 8.38 -2.82
CA LEU A 84 -3.54 8.30 -1.61
C LEU A 84 -2.97 9.16 -0.48
N ALA A 85 -1.70 9.00 -0.17
CA ALA A 85 -1.05 9.75 0.91
C ALA A 85 -1.06 11.26 0.64
N LYS A 86 -0.77 11.65 -0.59
CA LYS A 86 -0.75 13.06 -0.99
C LYS A 86 -2.13 13.68 -0.92
N ARG A 87 -3.12 13.01 -1.47
CA ARG A 87 -4.50 13.52 -1.51
C ARG A 87 -5.09 13.68 -0.12
N ARG A 88 -4.85 12.72 0.77
CA ARG A 88 -5.37 12.77 2.13
C ARG A 88 -4.48 13.52 3.11
N GLY A 89 -3.26 13.90 2.70
CA GLY A 89 -2.33 14.59 3.59
C GLY A 89 -1.89 13.73 4.76
N LEU A 90 -1.69 12.43 4.55
CA LEU A 90 -1.34 11.47 5.59
C LEU A 90 0.09 10.96 5.44
N PRO A 91 0.74 10.57 6.54
CA PRO A 91 2.08 9.99 6.49
C PRO A 91 2.11 8.65 5.77
N PHE A 92 3.25 8.36 5.16
CA PHE A 92 3.46 7.14 4.40
C PHE A 92 4.62 6.34 4.98
N ALA A 93 4.40 5.05 5.20
CA ALA A 93 5.40 4.11 5.67
C ALA A 93 5.76 3.13 4.57
N THR A 94 7.04 3.02 4.24
CA THR A 94 7.55 2.06 3.26
C THR A 94 9.00 1.71 3.59
N ARG A 95 9.42 0.51 3.20
CA ARG A 95 10.84 0.10 3.25
C ARG A 95 11.53 0.27 1.91
N ASP A 96 10.79 0.58 0.86
CA ASP A 96 11.34 0.80 -0.49
C ASP A 96 11.93 2.20 -0.54
N GLN A 97 13.27 2.29 -0.59
CA GLN A 97 13.95 3.59 -0.56
C GLN A 97 13.64 4.47 -1.76
N PRO A 98 13.61 3.97 -3.01
CA PRO A 98 13.20 4.82 -4.14
C PRO A 98 11.78 5.35 -3.98
N LEU A 99 10.86 4.57 -3.44
CA LEU A 99 9.49 4.99 -3.21
C LEU A 99 9.42 6.05 -2.10
N GLU A 100 10.20 5.90 -1.04
CA GLU A 100 10.31 6.91 0.02
C GLU A 100 10.82 8.24 -0.53
N LYS A 101 11.83 8.20 -1.40
CA LYS A 101 12.34 9.42 -2.05
C LYS A 101 11.29 10.09 -2.91
N ALA A 102 10.52 9.32 -3.65
CA ALA A 102 9.41 9.86 -4.45
C ALA A 102 8.36 10.54 -3.55
N ALA A 103 8.03 9.92 -2.43
CA ALA A 103 7.10 10.49 -1.45
C ALA A 103 7.63 11.83 -0.90
N GLN A 104 8.91 11.90 -0.57
CA GLN A 104 9.53 13.13 -0.07
C GLN A 104 9.45 14.25 -1.12
N LYS A 105 9.71 13.95 -2.39
CA LYS A 105 9.61 14.93 -3.46
C LYS A 105 8.20 15.46 -3.65
N LEU A 106 7.20 14.66 -3.32
CA LEU A 106 5.80 15.05 -3.37
C LEU A 106 5.32 15.79 -2.12
N GLY A 107 6.19 15.96 -1.12
CA GLY A 107 5.82 16.59 0.14
C GLY A 107 5.03 15.69 1.07
N ILE A 108 5.06 14.39 0.86
CA ILE A 108 4.42 13.41 1.73
C ILE A 108 5.31 13.17 2.94
N SER A 109 4.77 13.30 4.14
CA SER A 109 5.52 13.08 5.36
C SER A 109 5.82 11.60 5.58
N PRO A 110 7.05 11.25 6.04
CA PRO A 110 7.32 9.88 6.46
C PRO A 110 6.57 9.57 7.75
N PHE A 111 6.22 8.30 7.93
CA PHE A 111 5.64 7.86 9.19
C PHE A 111 6.73 7.80 10.26
N GLN A 112 6.47 8.45 11.39
CA GLN A 112 7.35 8.46 12.56
C GLN A 112 6.63 7.72 13.68
N PRO A 113 7.04 6.49 14.03
CA PRO A 113 6.42 5.76 15.13
C PRO A 113 6.70 6.36 16.51
#